data_134e4d1fe4f9ae2c81029416dc608130
#
_entry.id   134e4d1fe4f9ae2c81029416dc608130
#
_cell.length_a   1.000
_cell.length_b   1.000
_cell.length_c   1.000
_cell.angle_alpha   90.00
_cell.angle_beta   90.00
_cell.angle_gamma   90.00
#
_symmetry.space_group_name_H-M   'P 1'
#
loop_
_entity.id
_entity.type
_entity.pdbx_description
1 polymer ?
#
loop_
_entity_poly.entity_id
_entity_poly.type
_entity_poly.pdbx_seq_one_letter_code
_entity_poly.pdbx_strand_id
1 'polypeptide(L)'
;ATEDQYASIAKTAMHQMKAMDCYIAIRGSHNVNELSDVPARKMQLLSGKMRPVLNERVNKTRWCVLRWPNPSMAQSAGMSTEAFEDFYFDVCLLEYSKLKRGMNALAKLMTETNDVHIKGPGTDLWFNIAGLPGIACGGTHNIPDGECFTAPVKNSVQGVISYNAPSIYQGIAFDNVKLE
;
A
#
# COMPACT_ATOMS: atom_id res chain seq x y z
N ALA A 1 -20.74 -5.59 14.35
CA ALA A 1 -21.61 -4.76 13.52
C ALA A 1 -22.39 -5.62 12.54
N THR A 2 -23.60 -5.20 12.18
CA THR A 2 -24.46 -5.82 11.18
C THR A 2 -24.13 -5.27 9.77
N GLU A 3 -24.65 -5.90 8.73
CA GLU A 3 -24.47 -5.42 7.36
C GLU A 3 -25.10 -4.03 7.15
N ASP A 4 -26.26 -3.77 7.75
CA ASP A 4 -26.93 -2.47 7.68
C ASP A 4 -26.13 -1.36 8.36
N GLN A 5 -25.48 -1.68 9.48
CA GLN A 5 -24.57 -0.74 10.16
C GLN A 5 -23.37 -0.39 9.26
N TYR A 6 -22.75 -1.37 8.60
CA TYR A 6 -21.66 -1.10 7.67
C TYR A 6 -22.13 -0.30 6.45
N ALA A 7 -23.34 -0.59 5.93
CA ALA A 7 -23.92 0.19 4.83
C ALA A 7 -24.19 1.65 5.23
N SER A 8 -24.69 1.88 6.45
CA SER A 8 -24.92 3.22 7.00
C SER A 8 -23.60 4.00 7.16
N ILE A 9 -22.56 3.37 7.71
CA ILE A 9 -21.22 3.96 7.82
C ILE A 9 -20.69 4.36 6.43
N ALA A 10 -20.78 3.46 5.45
CA ALA A 10 -20.32 3.73 4.09
C ALA A 10 -21.09 4.87 3.41
N LYS A 11 -22.41 4.96 3.63
CA LYS A 11 -23.24 6.06 3.12
C LYS A 11 -22.82 7.41 3.70
N THR A 12 -22.60 7.48 5.00
CA THR A 12 -22.13 8.71 5.66
C THR A 12 -20.74 9.10 5.18
N ALA A 13 -19.81 8.14 5.12
CA ALA A 13 -18.46 8.37 4.62
C ALA A 13 -18.45 8.83 3.15
N MET A 14 -19.32 8.28 2.31
CA MET A 14 -19.48 8.70 0.91
C MET A 14 -19.98 10.15 0.81
N HIS A 15 -20.96 10.51 1.63
CA HIS A 15 -21.47 11.89 1.67
C HIS A 15 -20.37 12.87 2.05
N GLN A 16 -19.62 12.57 3.10
CA GLN A 16 -18.48 13.39 3.52
C GLN A 16 -17.41 13.48 2.42
N MET A 17 -17.03 12.34 1.82
CA MET A 17 -15.99 12.31 0.78
C MET A 17 -16.36 13.19 -0.42
N LYS A 18 -17.61 13.16 -0.86
CA LYS A 18 -18.11 13.99 -1.99
C LYS A 18 -18.14 15.49 -1.69
N ALA A 19 -18.19 15.86 -0.40
CA ALA A 19 -18.20 17.25 0.02
C ALA A 19 -16.79 17.83 0.24
N MET A 20 -15.73 16.99 0.11
CA MET A 20 -14.35 17.39 0.38
C MET A 20 -13.58 17.65 -0.92
N ASP A 21 -12.85 18.77 -0.95
CA ASP A 21 -11.88 19.08 -2.02
C ASP A 21 -10.55 18.34 -1.83
N CYS A 22 -10.19 18.08 -0.59
CA CYS A 22 -8.95 17.43 -0.21
C CYS A 22 -9.18 16.44 0.93
N TYR A 23 -8.39 15.37 0.94
CA TYR A 23 -8.38 14.37 1.99
C TYR A 23 -6.96 14.15 2.50
N ILE A 24 -6.72 14.41 3.78
CA ILE A 24 -5.46 14.10 4.44
C ILE A 24 -5.74 13.07 5.54
N ALA A 25 -5.02 11.96 5.51
CA ALA A 25 -5.08 10.96 6.57
C ALA A 25 -3.73 10.80 7.24
N ILE A 26 -3.72 11.05 8.55
CA ILE A 26 -2.59 10.71 9.42
C ILE A 26 -2.99 9.44 10.16
N ARG A 27 -2.32 8.33 9.88
CA ARG A 27 -2.66 7.02 10.39
C ARG A 27 -1.67 6.57 11.46
N GLY A 28 -2.19 5.97 12.53
CA GLY A 28 -1.42 5.31 13.56
C GLY A 28 -2.27 4.23 14.22
N SER A 29 -1.64 3.16 14.67
CA SER A 29 -2.30 2.12 15.45
C SER A 29 -1.43 1.83 16.68
N HIS A 30 -2.02 1.85 17.86
CA HIS A 30 -1.32 1.51 19.11
C HIS A 30 -1.05 0.01 19.24
N ASN A 31 -1.78 -0.81 18.48
CA ASN A 31 -1.65 -2.26 18.51
C ASN A 31 -1.80 -2.82 17.08
N VAL A 32 -0.77 -3.48 16.58
CA VAL A 32 -0.78 -4.10 15.23
C VAL A 32 -1.76 -5.26 15.13
N ASN A 33 -2.11 -5.87 16.25
CA ASN A 33 -2.99 -7.03 16.34
C ASN A 33 -4.44 -6.67 16.70
N GLU A 34 -4.81 -5.37 16.68
CA GLU A 34 -6.15 -4.91 17.14
C GLU A 34 -7.33 -5.60 16.42
N LEU A 35 -7.11 -6.06 15.20
CA LEU A 35 -8.13 -6.72 14.40
C LEU A 35 -7.91 -8.24 14.25
N SER A 36 -6.96 -8.83 14.97
CA SER A 36 -6.58 -10.25 14.81
C SER A 36 -7.69 -11.23 15.18
N ASP A 37 -8.59 -10.86 16.10
CA ASP A 37 -9.74 -11.66 16.54
C ASP A 37 -11.03 -11.35 15.76
N VAL A 38 -10.99 -10.42 14.81
CA VAL A 38 -12.16 -10.09 13.99
C VAL A 38 -12.31 -11.10 12.85
N PRO A 39 -13.46 -11.79 12.76
CA PRO A 39 -13.67 -12.77 11.68
C PRO A 39 -13.46 -12.17 10.29
N ALA A 40 -12.70 -12.86 9.43
CA ALA A 40 -12.37 -12.42 8.07
C ALA A 40 -13.61 -12.00 7.25
N ARG A 41 -14.73 -12.71 7.41
CA ARG A 41 -16.00 -12.34 6.76
C ARG A 41 -16.47 -10.92 7.11
N LYS A 42 -16.29 -10.48 8.36
CA LYS A 42 -16.66 -9.11 8.78
C LYS A 42 -15.72 -8.08 8.16
N MET A 43 -14.44 -8.39 8.11
CA MET A 43 -13.44 -7.53 7.45
C MET A 43 -13.72 -7.37 5.96
N GLN A 44 -14.04 -8.47 5.27
CA GLN A 44 -14.41 -8.46 3.85
C GLN A 44 -15.69 -7.66 3.60
N LEU A 45 -16.70 -7.83 4.46
CA LEU A 45 -17.97 -7.09 4.34
C LEU A 45 -17.74 -5.58 4.49
N LEU A 46 -17.00 -5.15 5.52
CA LEU A 46 -16.65 -3.74 5.71
C LEU A 46 -15.86 -3.19 4.51
N SER A 47 -14.82 -3.90 4.08
CA SER A 47 -14.00 -3.50 2.95
C SER A 47 -14.82 -3.36 1.66
N GLY A 48 -15.73 -4.31 1.41
CA GLY A 48 -16.63 -4.26 0.26
C GLY A 48 -17.56 -3.04 0.28
N LYS A 49 -18.18 -2.73 1.45
CA LYS A 49 -19.04 -1.55 1.60
C LYS A 49 -18.26 -0.23 1.49
N MET A 50 -17.00 -0.20 1.95
CA MET A 50 -16.15 1.00 1.88
C MET A 50 -15.43 1.19 0.54
N ARG A 51 -15.42 0.18 -0.34
CA ARG A 51 -14.73 0.27 -1.64
C ARG A 51 -15.17 1.45 -2.50
N PRO A 52 -16.48 1.76 -2.64
CA PRO A 52 -16.93 2.93 -3.40
C PRO A 52 -16.40 4.26 -2.83
N VAL A 53 -16.31 4.38 -1.49
CA VAL A 53 -15.75 5.56 -0.82
C VAL A 53 -14.26 5.71 -1.11
N LEU A 54 -13.52 4.61 -1.08
CA LEU A 54 -12.12 4.58 -1.46
C LEU A 54 -11.93 5.02 -2.92
N ASN A 55 -12.75 4.51 -3.82
CA ASN A 55 -12.69 4.88 -5.25
C ASN A 55 -13.00 6.37 -5.47
N GLU A 56 -13.96 6.94 -4.75
CA GLU A 56 -14.26 8.37 -4.79
C GLU A 56 -13.03 9.18 -4.37
N ARG A 57 -12.41 8.83 -3.24
CA ARG A 57 -11.18 9.47 -2.76
C ARG A 57 -10.05 9.40 -3.78
N VAL A 58 -9.75 8.20 -4.27
CA VAL A 58 -8.57 7.97 -5.11
C VAL A 58 -8.72 8.63 -6.49
N ASN A 59 -9.92 8.61 -7.07
CA ASN A 59 -10.12 9.02 -8.45
C ASN A 59 -10.62 10.46 -8.61
N LYS A 60 -11.20 11.08 -7.55
CA LYS A 60 -11.89 12.36 -7.68
C LYS A 60 -11.50 13.41 -6.65
N THR A 61 -10.77 13.03 -5.61
CA THR A 61 -10.36 13.93 -4.54
C THR A 61 -8.84 14.06 -4.55
N ARG A 62 -8.31 15.24 -4.27
CA ARG A 62 -6.87 15.36 -3.96
C ARG A 62 -6.61 14.74 -2.59
N TRP A 63 -5.70 13.80 -2.51
CA TRP A 63 -5.48 13.09 -1.25
C TRP A 63 -3.99 12.91 -0.92
N CYS A 64 -3.70 12.89 0.38
CA CYS A 64 -2.42 12.49 0.92
C CYS A 64 -2.64 11.60 2.14
N VAL A 65 -1.92 10.49 2.20
CA VAL A 65 -1.95 9.55 3.33
C VAL A 65 -0.56 9.39 3.87
N LEU A 66 -0.41 9.60 5.17
CA LEU A 66 0.82 9.39 5.90
C LEU A 66 0.54 8.63 7.21
N ARG A 67 1.59 8.12 7.82
CA ARG A 67 1.52 7.54 9.15
C ARG A 67 2.18 8.50 10.14
N TRP A 68 1.73 8.42 11.41
CA TRP A 68 2.43 9.04 12.52
C TRP A 68 3.24 7.96 13.23
N PRO A 69 4.54 8.13 13.41
CA PRO A 69 5.35 7.16 14.13
C PRO A 69 4.84 7.02 15.57
N ASN A 70 4.83 5.80 16.07
CA ASN A 70 4.32 5.50 17.41
C ASN A 70 5.04 4.26 17.99
N PRO A 71 4.88 3.99 19.31
CA PRO A 71 5.55 2.85 19.96
C PRO A 71 5.30 1.50 19.31
N SER A 72 4.11 1.28 18.76
CA SER A 72 3.77 0.02 18.07
C SER A 72 4.59 -0.17 16.79
N MET A 73 4.82 0.89 16.03
CA MET A 73 5.68 0.86 14.84
C MET A 73 7.15 0.65 15.22
N ALA A 74 7.63 1.36 16.25
CA ALA A 74 8.99 1.22 16.76
C ALA A 74 9.27 -0.22 17.25
N GLN A 75 8.32 -0.79 17.99
CA GLN A 75 8.42 -2.18 18.46
C GLN A 75 8.47 -3.17 17.29
N SER A 76 7.66 -2.98 16.25
CA SER A 76 7.67 -3.83 15.06
C SER A 76 8.99 -3.72 14.28
N ALA A 77 9.65 -2.57 14.36
CA ALA A 77 10.96 -2.33 13.77
C ALA A 77 12.13 -2.76 14.65
N GLY A 78 11.88 -3.21 15.89
CA GLY A 78 12.93 -3.56 16.86
C GLY A 78 13.74 -2.35 17.33
N MET A 79 13.15 -1.16 17.37
CA MET A 79 13.79 0.11 17.70
C MET A 79 13.15 0.77 18.93
N SER A 80 13.87 1.68 19.59
CA SER A 80 13.25 2.60 20.54
C SER A 80 12.29 3.56 19.81
N THR A 81 11.32 4.12 20.52
CA THR A 81 10.36 5.06 19.91
C THR A 81 11.07 6.28 19.31
N GLU A 82 12.01 6.86 20.06
CA GLU A 82 12.79 8.03 19.61
C GLU A 82 13.62 7.74 18.37
N ALA A 83 14.40 6.65 18.38
CA ALA A 83 15.19 6.27 17.22
C ALA A 83 14.35 5.93 15.99
N PHE A 84 13.17 5.37 16.19
CA PHE A 84 12.23 5.12 15.08
C PHE A 84 11.62 6.41 14.54
N GLU A 85 11.26 7.37 15.40
CA GLU A 85 10.75 8.68 14.98
C GLU A 85 11.77 9.43 14.14
N ASP A 86 13.01 9.50 14.59
CA ASP A 86 14.11 10.14 13.85
C ASP A 86 14.27 9.49 12.46
N PHE A 87 14.43 8.17 12.42
CA PHE A 87 14.52 7.44 11.16
C PHE A 87 13.31 7.69 10.24
N TYR A 88 12.10 7.64 10.80
CA TYR A 88 10.86 7.79 10.02
C TYR A 88 10.74 9.19 9.42
N PHE A 89 11.03 10.23 10.20
CA PHE A 89 10.98 11.61 9.72
C PHE A 89 12.10 11.91 8.71
N ASP A 90 13.30 11.37 8.90
CA ASP A 90 14.36 11.49 7.90
C ASP A 90 13.91 10.93 6.54
N VAL A 91 13.24 9.78 6.53
CA VAL A 91 12.67 9.20 5.30
C VAL A 91 11.52 10.04 4.74
N CYS A 92 10.66 10.61 5.59
CA CYS A 92 9.56 11.47 5.15
C CYS A 92 10.04 12.79 4.54
N LEU A 93 11.17 13.30 4.99
CA LEU A 93 11.74 14.59 4.57
C LEU A 93 12.72 14.49 3.40
N LEU A 94 12.81 13.33 2.75
CA LEU A 94 13.63 13.15 1.56
C LEU A 94 13.31 14.18 0.48
N GLU A 95 14.35 14.57 -0.27
CA GLU A 95 14.18 15.48 -1.40
C GLU A 95 13.54 14.74 -2.58
N TYR A 96 12.21 14.68 -2.59
CA TYR A 96 11.41 13.98 -3.61
C TYR A 96 11.68 14.46 -5.04
N SER A 97 12.08 15.70 -5.23
CA SER A 97 12.46 16.24 -6.55
C SER A 97 13.68 15.53 -7.13
N LYS A 98 14.66 15.17 -6.30
CA LYS A 98 15.83 14.37 -6.71
C LYS A 98 15.45 12.90 -6.94
N LEU A 99 14.72 12.34 -6.00
CA LEU A 99 14.24 10.95 -6.08
C LEU A 99 13.42 10.72 -7.36
N LYS A 100 12.51 11.63 -7.68
CA LYS A 100 11.64 11.56 -8.85
C LYS A 100 12.42 11.51 -10.17
N ARG A 101 13.59 12.16 -10.27
CA ARG A 101 14.43 12.09 -11.48
C ARG A 101 14.93 10.67 -11.75
N GLY A 102 15.41 9.97 -10.72
CA GLY A 102 15.81 8.57 -10.83
C GLY A 102 14.63 7.64 -11.13
N MET A 103 13.53 7.83 -10.45
CA MET A 103 12.30 7.05 -10.65
C MET A 103 11.71 7.22 -12.05
N ASN A 104 11.76 8.42 -12.65
CA ASN A 104 11.27 8.65 -13.99
C ASN A 104 12.03 7.81 -15.04
N ALA A 105 13.34 7.60 -14.87
CA ALA A 105 14.12 6.74 -15.74
C ALA A 105 13.66 5.28 -15.64
N LEU A 106 13.42 4.79 -14.43
CA LEU A 106 12.90 3.43 -14.19
C LEU A 106 11.46 3.28 -14.71
N ALA A 107 10.58 4.23 -14.43
CA ALA A 107 9.19 4.22 -14.92
C ALA A 107 9.13 4.22 -16.46
N LYS A 108 10.02 4.97 -17.11
CA LYS A 108 10.17 4.93 -18.57
C LYS A 108 10.60 3.56 -19.05
N LEU A 109 11.64 2.98 -18.45
CA LEU A 109 12.11 1.63 -18.79
C LEU A 109 10.97 0.61 -18.64
N MET A 110 10.23 0.65 -17.54
CA MET A 110 9.07 -0.23 -17.33
C MET A 110 8.00 -0.05 -18.40
N THR A 111 7.71 1.19 -18.80
CA THR A 111 6.71 1.49 -19.85
C THR A 111 7.12 0.97 -21.23
N GLU A 112 8.42 0.96 -21.53
CA GLU A 112 8.99 0.49 -22.80
C GLU A 112 9.28 -1.02 -22.80
N THR A 113 9.15 -1.69 -21.65
CA THR A 113 9.41 -3.13 -21.49
C THR A 113 8.14 -3.94 -21.76
N ASN A 114 8.29 -5.08 -22.43
CA ASN A 114 7.20 -6.02 -22.64
C ASN A 114 7.27 -7.19 -21.65
N ASP A 115 8.41 -7.86 -21.56
CA ASP A 115 8.56 -9.08 -20.77
C ASP A 115 9.47 -8.87 -19.58
N VAL A 116 9.06 -9.38 -18.44
CA VAL A 116 9.79 -9.30 -17.18
C VAL A 116 10.08 -10.71 -16.67
N HIS A 117 11.31 -10.91 -16.26
CA HIS A 117 11.75 -12.13 -15.60
C HIS A 117 12.41 -11.79 -14.26
N ILE A 118 11.82 -12.28 -13.17
CA ILE A 118 12.36 -12.12 -11.81
C ILE A 118 13.00 -13.44 -11.38
N LYS A 119 14.29 -13.42 -11.07
CA LYS A 119 15.07 -14.54 -10.54
C LYS A 119 15.62 -14.24 -9.16
N GLY A 120 15.51 -15.21 -8.26
CA GLY A 120 16.08 -15.14 -6.92
C GLY A 120 15.97 -16.49 -6.20
N PRO A 121 16.45 -16.59 -4.96
CA PRO A 121 16.28 -17.81 -4.18
C PRO A 121 14.80 -18.20 -4.06
N GLY A 122 14.43 -19.38 -4.58
CA GLY A 122 13.05 -19.85 -4.58
C GLY A 122 12.09 -19.08 -5.50
N THR A 123 12.61 -18.19 -6.35
CA THR A 123 11.81 -17.35 -7.27
C THR A 123 12.30 -17.53 -8.70
N ASP A 124 11.37 -17.86 -9.58
CA ASP A 124 11.53 -17.87 -11.04
C ASP A 124 10.18 -17.49 -11.64
N LEU A 125 9.97 -16.19 -11.90
CA LEU A 125 8.68 -15.62 -12.26
C LEU A 125 8.78 -14.84 -13.57
N TRP A 126 7.93 -15.18 -14.53
CA TRP A 126 7.78 -14.51 -15.81
C TRP A 126 6.43 -13.84 -15.94
N PHE A 127 6.39 -12.65 -16.51
CA PHE A 127 5.14 -11.97 -16.84
C PHE A 127 5.35 -10.89 -17.91
N ASN A 128 4.27 -10.51 -18.55
CA ASN A 128 4.26 -9.45 -19.55
C ASN A 128 3.67 -8.16 -18.95
N ILE A 129 4.22 -6.99 -19.31
CA ILE A 129 3.75 -5.66 -18.90
C ILE A 129 3.49 -4.75 -20.10
N ALA A 130 3.45 -5.29 -21.32
CA ALA A 130 3.28 -4.53 -22.54
C ALA A 130 2.01 -3.66 -22.52
N GLY A 131 2.15 -2.40 -22.89
CA GLY A 131 1.05 -1.44 -22.93
C GLY A 131 0.59 -0.90 -21.59
N LEU A 132 1.23 -1.30 -20.50
CA LEU A 132 0.94 -0.78 -19.15
C LEU A 132 2.01 0.24 -18.75
N PRO A 133 1.61 1.41 -18.21
CA PRO A 133 2.58 2.42 -17.81
C PRO A 133 3.35 2.03 -16.56
N GLY A 134 4.64 2.34 -16.52
CA GLY A 134 5.39 2.44 -15.28
C GLY A 134 5.04 3.75 -14.57
N ILE A 135 4.67 3.66 -13.31
CA ILE A 135 4.21 4.80 -12.49
C ILE A 135 5.25 5.11 -11.43
N ALA A 136 5.75 6.35 -11.42
CA ALA A 136 6.67 6.84 -10.41
C ALA A 136 5.91 7.56 -9.29
N CYS A 137 6.05 7.08 -8.05
CA CYS A 137 5.41 7.62 -6.86
C CYS A 137 6.42 8.45 -6.04
N GLY A 138 6.34 9.76 -6.18
CA GLY A 138 7.31 10.72 -5.61
C GLY A 138 6.72 11.69 -4.60
N GLY A 139 6.00 11.23 -3.59
CA GLY A 139 5.49 12.04 -2.49
C GLY A 139 4.24 12.86 -2.82
N THR A 140 3.51 12.49 -3.88
CA THR A 140 2.29 13.23 -4.28
C THR A 140 1.02 12.73 -3.61
N HIS A 141 1.02 11.49 -3.10
CA HIS A 141 -0.13 10.84 -2.49
C HIS A 141 0.19 10.16 -1.16
N ASN A 142 1.36 9.57 -1.04
CA ASN A 142 1.84 8.95 0.19
C ASN A 142 3.10 9.66 0.69
N ILE A 143 3.29 9.66 2.01
CA ILE A 143 4.52 10.11 2.68
C ILE A 143 4.81 9.13 3.83
N PRO A 144 6.00 8.50 3.86
CA PRO A 144 7.03 8.52 2.82
C PRO A 144 6.59 7.84 1.53
N ASP A 145 7.34 8.09 0.46
CA ASP A 145 7.09 7.55 -0.87
C ASP A 145 8.44 7.25 -1.56
N GLY A 146 8.45 6.72 -2.77
CA GLY A 146 9.69 6.46 -3.51
C GLY A 146 9.69 5.13 -4.24
N GLU A 147 8.57 4.72 -4.79
CA GLU A 147 8.45 3.49 -5.57
C GLU A 147 8.14 3.77 -7.05
N CYS A 148 8.53 2.83 -7.90
CA CYS A 148 7.99 2.69 -9.24
C CYS A 148 7.21 1.40 -9.32
N PHE A 149 6.02 1.43 -9.87
CA PHE A 149 5.19 0.24 -10.02
C PHE A 149 4.51 0.16 -11.38
N THR A 150 4.14 -1.03 -11.75
CA THR A 150 3.23 -1.37 -12.84
C THR A 150 2.44 -2.62 -12.46
N ALA A 151 1.61 -3.11 -13.34
CA ALA A 151 0.88 -4.37 -13.14
C ALA A 151 1.20 -5.34 -14.28
N PRO A 152 1.16 -6.67 -14.05
CA PRO A 152 1.24 -7.63 -15.13
C PRO A 152 -0.03 -7.60 -15.98
N VAL A 153 0.12 -7.88 -17.27
CA VAL A 153 -1.02 -8.21 -18.14
C VAL A 153 -1.74 -9.40 -17.55
N LYS A 154 -3.06 -9.33 -17.47
CA LYS A 154 -3.88 -10.38 -16.88
C LYS A 154 -3.61 -11.72 -17.57
N ASN A 155 -3.39 -12.76 -16.78
CA ASN A 155 -3.09 -14.14 -17.21
C ASN A 155 -1.71 -14.33 -17.90
N SER A 156 -0.79 -13.37 -17.81
CA SER A 156 0.57 -13.52 -18.34
C SER A 156 1.57 -14.06 -17.31
N VAL A 157 1.19 -14.10 -16.04
CA VAL A 157 2.08 -14.49 -14.94
C VAL A 157 2.27 -16.00 -14.94
N GLN A 158 3.53 -16.46 -14.92
CA GLN A 158 3.91 -17.88 -14.90
C GLN A 158 5.14 -18.06 -14.02
N GLY A 159 5.13 -19.12 -13.21
CA GLY A 159 6.25 -19.48 -12.35
C GLY A 159 5.98 -19.27 -10.88
N VAL A 160 7.03 -19.02 -10.11
CA VAL A 160 6.99 -19.00 -8.64
C VAL A 160 7.64 -17.76 -8.10
N ILE A 161 7.03 -17.16 -7.08
CA ILE A 161 7.67 -16.11 -6.26
C ILE A 161 7.64 -16.51 -4.80
N SER A 162 8.79 -16.37 -4.13
CA SER A 162 8.96 -16.66 -2.69
C SER A 162 9.36 -15.39 -1.95
N TYR A 163 8.76 -15.20 -0.78
CA TYR A 163 9.06 -14.11 0.14
C TYR A 163 9.67 -14.67 1.42
N ASN A 164 10.84 -14.17 1.79
CA ASN A 164 11.55 -14.55 3.01
C ASN A 164 11.43 -13.50 4.13
N ALA A 165 10.65 -12.44 3.90
CA ALA A 165 10.37 -11.44 4.91
C ALA A 165 9.03 -11.76 5.60
N PRO A 166 8.97 -11.71 6.94
CA PRO A 166 7.70 -11.85 7.66
C PRO A 166 6.76 -10.69 7.29
N SER A 167 5.48 -10.99 7.18
CA SER A 167 4.44 -10.03 6.84
C SER A 167 3.27 -10.17 7.79
N ILE A 168 2.66 -9.04 8.16
CA ILE A 168 1.42 -9.03 8.95
C ILE A 168 0.30 -8.49 8.06
N TYR A 169 -0.72 -9.30 7.85
CA TYR A 169 -1.91 -8.91 7.10
C TYR A 169 -3.17 -9.16 7.93
N GLN A 170 -3.93 -8.11 8.20
CA GLN A 170 -5.12 -8.12 9.05
C GLN A 170 -4.88 -8.74 10.45
N GLY A 171 -3.73 -8.47 11.05
CA GLY A 171 -3.35 -8.98 12.36
C GLY A 171 -2.85 -10.44 12.37
N ILE A 172 -2.77 -11.08 11.22
CA ILE A 172 -2.23 -12.45 11.06
C ILE A 172 -0.80 -12.34 10.53
N ALA A 173 0.13 -13.01 11.20
CA ALA A 173 1.51 -13.11 10.75
C ALA A 173 1.65 -14.23 9.72
N PHE A 174 2.33 -13.92 8.62
CA PHE A 174 2.71 -14.85 7.57
C PHE A 174 4.23 -14.86 7.43
N ASP A 175 4.78 -16.03 7.22
CA ASP A 175 6.22 -16.23 6.98
C ASP A 175 6.41 -17.23 5.85
N ASN A 176 7.55 -17.11 5.14
CA ASN A 176 7.90 -18.01 4.03
C ASN A 176 6.78 -18.17 2.98
N VAL A 177 6.15 -17.07 2.61
CA VAL A 177 5.03 -17.06 1.64
C VAL A 177 5.55 -17.45 0.26
N LYS A 178 4.90 -18.40 -0.37
CA LYS A 178 5.17 -18.85 -1.74
C LYS A 178 3.89 -18.77 -2.55
N LEU A 179 3.98 -18.18 -3.74
CA LEU A 179 2.88 -18.07 -4.71
C LEU A 179 3.30 -18.76 -6.02
N GLU A 180 2.39 -19.56 -6.57
CA GLU A 180 2.55 -20.33 -7.83
C GLU A 180 1.46 -19.99 -8.83
#